data_a617b0235f64956a6e2bada5483f97fd
#
_entry.id   a617b0235f64956a6e2bada5483f97fd
#
_cell.length_a   1.000
_cell.length_b   1.000
_cell.length_c   1.000
_cell.angle_alpha   90.00
_cell.angle_beta   90.00
_cell.angle_gamma   90.00
#
_symmetry.space_group_name_H-M   'P 1'
#
loop_
_entity.id
_entity.type
_entity.pdbx_description
1 polymer ?
#
loop_
_entity_poly.entity_id
_entity_poly.type
_entity_poly.pdbx_seq_one_letter_code
_entity_poly.pdbx_strand_id
1 'polypeptide(L)'
;MRLVGSEDWQKWDGRGHFFAAAAEAMRRILIEQARRRNAEKRGGGMNRVVIDDIDVAAAPENSEYLLDLDAALIKLAAVEPELVKIVELRYFTGLSVEQTASALGISERTVKRHWAYARAWLQREIVESADKHT
;
A
#
# COMPACT_ATOMS: atom_id res chain seq x y z
N MET A 1 9.04 27.22 -21.62
CA MET A 1 8.99 26.87 -21.31
C MET A 1 8.75 26.46 -20.68
N ARG A 2 8.78 26.59 -20.86
CA ARG A 2 8.86 26.03 -20.05
C ARG A 2 8.53 26.61 -18.87
N LEU A 3 8.43 27.73 -18.79
CA LEU A 3 8.12 28.29 -17.68
C LEU A 3 6.87 27.74 -17.18
N VAL A 4 5.88 27.73 -17.89
CA VAL A 4 4.63 27.17 -17.50
C VAL A 4 4.82 25.71 -17.27
N GLY A 5 5.54 25.09 -18.16
CA GLY A 5 5.82 23.71 -17.98
C GLY A 5 6.56 23.46 -16.69
N SER A 6 7.44 24.36 -16.36
CA SER A 6 8.20 24.24 -15.15
C SER A 6 7.33 24.30 -13.94
N GLU A 7 6.41 25.21 -13.94
CA GLU A 7 5.55 25.37 -12.83
C GLU A 7 4.67 24.17 -12.66
N ASP A 8 4.16 23.66 -13.75
CA ASP A 8 3.34 22.47 -13.67
C ASP A 8 4.14 21.32 -13.13
N TRP A 9 5.39 21.24 -13.57
CA TRP A 9 6.28 20.24 -13.09
C TRP A 9 6.41 20.28 -11.61
N GLN A 10 6.64 21.45 -11.08
CA GLN A 10 6.79 21.59 -9.67
C GLN A 10 5.54 21.22 -8.91
N LYS A 11 4.41 21.61 -9.45
CA LYS A 11 3.18 21.26 -8.83
C LYS A 11 3.00 19.78 -8.81
N TRP A 12 3.30 19.16 -9.94
CA TRP A 12 3.17 17.74 -10.06
C TRP A 12 4.07 17.04 -9.08
N ASP A 13 5.33 17.44 -9.04
CA ASP A 13 6.27 16.85 -8.14
C ASP A 13 5.81 16.99 -6.70
N GLY A 14 5.34 18.16 -6.36
CA GLY A 14 4.87 18.40 -5.01
C GLY A 14 3.71 17.49 -4.66
N ARG A 15 2.78 17.35 -5.58
CA ARG A 15 1.65 16.50 -5.34
C ARG A 15 2.07 15.05 -5.27
N GLY A 16 2.94 14.66 -6.18
CA GLY A 16 3.42 13.30 -6.19
C GLY A 16 4.08 12.94 -4.89
N HIS A 17 4.92 13.83 -4.41
CA HIS A 17 5.58 13.60 -3.14
C HIS A 17 4.59 13.53 -2.01
N PHE A 18 3.60 14.39 -2.05
CA PHE A 18 2.59 14.40 -1.02
C PHE A 18 1.83 13.07 -0.99
N PHE A 19 1.38 12.62 -2.15
CA PHE A 19 0.64 11.37 -2.20
C PHE A 19 1.50 10.18 -1.83
N ALA A 20 2.76 10.20 -2.24
CA ALA A 20 3.65 9.10 -1.89
C ALA A 20 3.86 9.05 -0.39
N ALA A 21 4.07 10.20 0.23
CA ALA A 21 4.26 10.25 1.67
C ALA A 21 2.98 9.83 2.39
N ALA A 22 1.85 10.26 1.88
CA ALA A 22 0.58 9.90 2.49
C ALA A 22 0.34 8.39 2.38
N ALA A 23 0.69 7.82 1.23
CA ALA A 23 0.50 6.39 1.05
C ALA A 23 1.37 5.59 2.01
N GLU A 24 2.60 6.05 2.19
CA GLU A 24 3.49 5.39 3.13
C GLU A 24 2.95 5.49 4.55
N ALA A 25 2.47 6.66 4.90
CA ALA A 25 1.92 6.87 6.24
C ALA A 25 0.69 6.01 6.46
N MET A 26 -0.18 5.94 5.47
CA MET A 26 -1.37 5.14 5.59
C MET A 26 -1.02 3.66 5.74
N ARG A 27 -0.04 3.22 4.97
CA ARG A 27 0.39 1.84 5.09
C ARG A 27 0.87 1.57 6.50
N ARG A 28 1.70 2.46 7.02
CA ARG A 28 2.24 2.28 8.35
C ARG A 28 1.15 2.24 9.40
N ILE A 29 0.19 3.15 9.30
CA ILE A 29 -0.90 3.19 10.27
C ILE A 29 -1.74 1.93 10.21
N LEU A 30 -2.10 1.51 9.01
CA LEU A 30 -2.93 0.33 8.87
C LEU A 30 -2.21 -0.94 9.34
N ILE A 31 -0.92 -1.02 9.08
CA ILE A 31 -0.16 -2.18 9.49
C ILE A 31 -0.03 -2.21 11.00
N GLU A 32 0.14 -1.05 11.61
CA GLU A 32 0.20 -1.01 13.05
C GLU A 32 -1.11 -1.41 13.69
N GLN A 33 -2.21 -0.96 13.09
CA GLN A 33 -3.50 -1.36 13.58
C GLN A 33 -3.69 -2.87 13.42
N ALA A 34 -3.23 -3.41 12.29
CA ALA A 34 -3.35 -4.82 12.06
C ALA A 34 -2.56 -5.62 13.08
N ARG A 35 -1.38 -5.14 13.42
CA ARG A 35 -0.57 -5.82 14.41
C ARG A 35 -1.25 -5.81 15.75
N ARG A 36 -1.84 -4.70 16.09
CA ARG A 36 -2.52 -4.57 17.35
C ARG A 36 -3.72 -5.50 17.42
N ARG A 37 -4.51 -5.53 16.38
CA ARG A 37 -5.66 -6.41 16.34
C ARG A 37 -5.27 -7.86 16.42
N ASN A 38 -4.21 -8.20 15.71
CA ASN A 38 -3.74 -9.56 15.69
C ASN A 38 -3.26 -9.97 17.08
N ALA A 39 -2.59 -9.08 17.76
CA ALA A 39 -2.13 -9.36 19.11
C ALA A 39 -3.29 -9.52 20.06
N GLU A 40 -4.29 -8.69 19.91
CA GLU A 40 -5.45 -8.77 20.77
C GLU A 40 -6.20 -10.08 20.58
N LYS A 41 -6.29 -10.48 19.32
CA LYS A 41 -6.94 -11.73 19.03
C LYS A 41 -6.24 -12.86 19.75
N ARG A 42 -4.93 -12.87 19.64
CA ARG A 42 -4.19 -13.90 20.28
C ARG A 42 -4.24 -13.78 21.74
N GLY A 43 -4.29 -12.58 22.25
CA GLY A 43 -4.25 -12.34 23.65
C GLY A 43 -5.53 -12.54 24.37
N GLY A 44 -6.57 -12.91 23.71
CA GLY A 44 -7.73 -13.10 24.47
C GLY A 44 -8.85 -12.24 24.03
N GLY A 45 -8.60 -11.46 23.28
CA GLY A 45 -9.55 -10.70 22.73
C GLY A 45 -10.40 -9.84 23.43
N MET A 46 -10.29 -9.39 24.19
CA MET A 46 -11.08 -8.64 24.80
C MET A 46 -11.22 -7.47 24.39
N ASN A 47 -11.42 -6.90 24.14
CA ASN A 47 -11.57 -5.77 23.93
C ASN A 47 -11.95 -5.26 22.96
N ARG A 48 -12.04 -4.96 22.66
CA ARG A 48 -12.35 -4.47 21.92
C ARG A 48 -12.90 -3.71 21.53
N VAL A 49 -13.03 -3.35 21.32
CA VAL A 49 -13.64 -2.77 21.08
C VAL A 49 -13.84 -1.87 20.59
N VAL A 50 -13.98 -1.49 20.50
CA VAL A 50 -14.24 -0.53 20.37
C VAL A 50 -14.00 0.20 19.43
N ILE A 51 -13.62 0.67 19.19
CA ILE A 51 -13.25 1.47 18.50
C ILE A 51 -13.34 1.27 17.33
N ASP A 52 -13.10 0.90 17.14
CA ASP A 52 -13.01 0.66 16.18
C ASP A 52 -13.69 0.80 15.22
N ASP A 53 -14.19 0.99 15.32
CA ASP A 53 -15.05 1.25 14.56
C ASP A 53 -14.74 1.96 13.49
N ILE A 54 -14.02 2.62 13.55
CA ILE A 54 -13.71 3.40 12.62
C ILE A 54 -13.21 2.82 11.50
N ASP A 55 -12.52 2.02 11.55
CA ASP A 55 -11.96 1.63 10.51
C ASP A 55 -12.43 0.56 9.85
N VAL A 56 -12.93 0.74 9.09
CA VAL A 56 -13.40 -0.04 8.29
C VAL A 56 -12.49 -0.78 7.52
N ALA A 57 -11.60 -0.17 6.97
CA ALA A 57 -10.69 -0.80 6.13
C ALA A 57 -9.95 -1.85 6.83
N ALA A 58 -9.81 -1.72 8.06
CA ALA A 58 -9.04 -2.67 8.76
C ALA A 58 -9.88 -3.64 9.52
N ALA A 59 -10.74 -4.29 8.88
CA ALA A 59 -11.56 -5.27 9.53
C ALA A 59 -10.68 -6.34 10.16
N PRO A 60 -11.09 -6.90 11.25
CA PRO A 60 -10.29 -7.89 11.96
C PRO A 60 -9.86 -9.06 11.10
N GLU A 61 -10.74 -9.51 10.23
CA GLU A 61 -10.39 -10.65 9.42
C GLU A 61 -9.35 -10.29 8.38
N ASN A 62 -9.10 -9.01 8.16
CA ASN A 62 -8.11 -8.58 7.20
C ASN A 62 -6.75 -8.34 7.81
N SER A 63 -6.65 -8.40 9.12
CA SER A 63 -5.39 -8.02 9.73
C SER A 63 -4.26 -8.97 9.38
N GLU A 64 -4.52 -10.26 9.32
CA GLU A 64 -3.47 -11.18 8.94
C GLU A 64 -3.06 -10.99 7.50
N TYR A 65 -4.03 -10.76 6.65
CA TYR A 65 -3.72 -10.51 5.25
C TYR A 65 -2.88 -9.25 5.10
N LEU A 66 -3.22 -8.21 5.84
CA LEU A 66 -2.44 -6.98 5.77
C LEU A 66 -1.01 -7.18 6.23
N LEU A 67 -0.82 -7.99 7.26
CA LEU A 67 0.52 -8.27 7.72
C LEU A 67 1.31 -9.07 6.71
N ASP A 68 0.65 -10.03 6.06
CA ASP A 68 1.29 -10.80 5.01
C ASP A 68 1.65 -9.92 3.83
N LEU A 69 0.74 -9.02 3.48
CA LEU A 69 0.98 -8.10 2.38
C LEU A 69 2.17 -7.20 2.70
N ASP A 70 2.22 -6.70 3.92
CA ASP A 70 3.31 -5.82 4.31
C ASP A 70 4.65 -6.56 4.23
N ALA A 71 4.69 -7.78 4.70
CA ALA A 71 5.92 -8.57 4.62
C ALA A 71 6.34 -8.79 3.17
N ALA A 72 5.37 -9.07 2.32
CA ALA A 72 5.67 -9.28 0.91
C ALA A 72 6.15 -7.98 0.26
N LEU A 73 5.57 -6.85 0.67
CA LEU A 73 5.99 -5.56 0.13
C LEU A 73 7.41 -5.23 0.53
N ILE A 74 7.80 -5.61 1.72
CA ILE A 74 9.17 -5.39 2.16
C ILE A 74 10.14 -6.16 1.26
N LYS A 75 9.78 -7.38 0.93
CA LYS A 75 10.60 -8.17 0.03
C LYS A 75 10.63 -7.57 -1.37
N LEU A 76 9.49 -7.12 -1.84
CA LEU A 76 9.40 -6.52 -3.16
C LEU A 76 10.24 -5.24 -3.24
N ALA A 77 10.26 -4.49 -2.15
CA ALA A 77 11.03 -3.25 -2.13
C ALA A 77 12.52 -3.51 -2.31
N ALA A 78 12.98 -4.66 -1.89
CA ALA A 78 14.38 -4.99 -2.02
C ALA A 78 14.78 -5.23 -3.47
N VAL A 79 13.84 -5.65 -4.30
CA VAL A 79 14.16 -5.91 -5.70
C VAL A 79 13.58 -4.89 -6.66
N GLU A 80 12.38 -4.39 -6.36
CA GLU A 80 11.72 -3.46 -7.27
C GLU A 80 11.01 -2.38 -6.47
N PRO A 81 11.75 -1.45 -5.91
CA PRO A 81 11.12 -0.43 -5.06
C PRO A 81 10.06 0.40 -5.77
N GLU A 82 10.19 0.55 -7.08
CA GLU A 82 9.20 1.35 -7.80
C GLU A 82 7.84 0.70 -7.81
N LEU A 83 7.82 -0.63 -7.81
CA LEU A 83 6.55 -1.32 -7.81
C LEU A 83 5.84 -1.11 -6.47
N VAL A 84 6.61 -1.01 -5.40
CA VAL A 84 6.01 -0.81 -4.09
C VAL A 84 5.29 0.53 -4.04
N LYS A 85 5.84 1.56 -4.66
CA LYS A 85 5.18 2.85 -4.68
C LYS A 85 3.84 2.77 -5.36
N ILE A 86 3.78 2.05 -6.45
CA ILE A 86 2.52 1.91 -7.16
C ILE A 86 1.50 1.18 -6.30
N VAL A 87 1.93 0.11 -5.62
CA VAL A 87 1.03 -0.62 -4.76
C VAL A 87 0.54 0.27 -3.62
N GLU A 88 1.43 1.03 -3.02
CA GLU A 88 1.03 1.88 -1.93
C GLU A 88 0.00 2.90 -2.38
N LEU A 89 0.22 3.52 -3.52
CA LEU A 89 -0.73 4.51 -4.00
C LEU A 89 -2.07 3.90 -4.38
N ARG A 90 -2.03 2.76 -5.01
CA ARG A 90 -3.27 2.14 -5.44
C ARG A 90 -4.03 1.45 -4.33
N TYR A 91 -3.32 0.69 -3.53
CA TYR A 91 -3.97 -0.12 -2.51
C TYR A 91 -4.29 0.64 -1.23
N PHE A 92 -3.34 1.40 -0.74
CA PHE A 92 -3.54 2.07 0.54
C PHE A 92 -4.24 3.41 0.45
N THR A 93 -4.00 4.17 -0.61
CA THR A 93 -4.70 5.43 -0.75
C THR A 93 -5.84 5.36 -1.74
N GLY A 94 -5.91 4.28 -2.51
CA GLY A 94 -7.02 4.13 -3.42
C GLY A 94 -6.99 4.97 -4.67
N LEU A 95 -5.81 5.41 -5.07
CA LEU A 95 -5.73 6.21 -6.27
C LEU A 95 -6.02 5.36 -7.50
N SER A 96 -6.62 5.99 -8.49
CA SER A 96 -6.90 5.31 -9.74
C SER A 96 -5.61 5.16 -10.53
N VAL A 97 -5.67 4.41 -11.62
CA VAL A 97 -4.53 4.29 -12.50
C VAL A 97 -4.11 5.66 -12.99
N GLU A 98 -5.08 6.46 -13.37
CA GLU A 98 -4.84 7.79 -13.86
C GLU A 98 -4.15 8.65 -12.82
N GLN A 99 -4.67 8.64 -11.62
CA GLN A 99 -4.11 9.44 -10.55
C GLN A 99 -2.72 8.96 -10.16
N THR A 100 -2.52 7.67 -10.16
CA THR A 100 -1.22 7.11 -9.84
C THR A 100 -0.20 7.52 -10.90
N ALA A 101 -0.59 7.46 -12.16
CA ALA A 101 0.29 7.85 -13.24
C ALA A 101 0.71 9.30 -13.08
N SER A 102 -0.25 10.15 -12.76
CA SER A 102 0.05 11.56 -12.56
C SER A 102 0.99 11.76 -11.37
N ALA A 103 0.70 11.10 -10.29
CA ALA A 103 1.50 11.27 -9.09
C ALA A 103 2.95 10.85 -9.31
N LEU A 104 3.16 9.81 -10.08
CA LEU A 104 4.49 9.30 -10.30
C LEU A 104 5.16 9.84 -11.56
N GLY A 105 4.42 10.55 -12.38
CA GLY A 105 5.00 11.10 -13.59
C GLY A 105 5.29 10.04 -14.63
N ILE A 106 4.48 9.01 -14.70
CA ILE A 106 4.66 7.95 -15.69
C ILE A 106 3.34 7.76 -16.43
N SER A 107 3.37 6.96 -17.48
CA SER A 107 2.17 6.76 -18.28
C SER A 107 1.22 5.80 -17.60
N GLU A 108 -0.06 5.91 -17.95
CA GLU A 108 -1.05 4.99 -17.41
C GLU A 108 -0.75 3.57 -17.83
N ARG A 109 -0.24 3.41 -19.03
CA ARG A 109 0.11 2.11 -19.52
C ARG A 109 1.16 1.47 -18.63
N THR A 110 2.16 2.24 -18.24
CA THR A 110 3.20 1.76 -17.35
C THR A 110 2.62 1.39 -16.00
N VAL A 111 1.70 2.22 -15.49
CA VAL A 111 1.08 1.91 -14.21
C VAL A 111 0.33 0.58 -14.30
N LYS A 112 -0.44 0.39 -15.36
CA LYS A 112 -1.21 -0.83 -15.51
C LYS A 112 -0.30 -2.05 -15.56
N ARG A 113 0.77 -1.94 -16.31
CA ARG A 113 1.69 -3.05 -16.45
C ARG A 113 2.38 -3.37 -15.14
N HIS A 114 2.86 -2.34 -14.46
CA HIS A 114 3.53 -2.54 -13.19
C HIS A 114 2.58 -3.01 -12.10
N TRP A 115 1.35 -2.50 -12.13
CA TRP A 115 0.35 -2.92 -11.16
C TRP A 115 0.02 -4.40 -11.31
N ALA A 116 -0.15 -4.84 -12.55
CA ALA A 116 -0.44 -6.25 -12.79
C ALA A 116 0.71 -7.14 -12.36
N TYR A 117 1.93 -6.71 -12.65
CA TYR A 117 3.09 -7.48 -12.28
C TYR A 117 3.24 -7.54 -10.76
N ALA A 118 3.07 -6.40 -10.12
CA ALA A 118 3.20 -6.35 -8.66
C ALA A 118 2.16 -7.22 -7.98
N ARG A 119 0.93 -7.16 -8.47
CA ARG A 119 -0.12 -7.97 -7.87
C ARG A 119 0.18 -9.46 -7.98
N ALA A 120 0.64 -9.87 -9.13
CA ALA A 120 0.96 -11.28 -9.33
C ALA A 120 2.10 -11.70 -8.42
N TRP A 121 3.12 -10.85 -8.34
CA TRP A 121 4.27 -11.14 -7.52
C TRP A 121 3.90 -11.26 -6.04
N LEU A 122 3.11 -10.28 -5.58
CA LEU A 122 2.72 -10.27 -4.18
C LEU A 122 1.83 -11.46 -3.83
N GLN A 123 0.92 -11.77 -4.74
CA GLN A 123 0.03 -12.87 -4.49
C GLN A 123 0.79 -14.18 -4.37
N ARG A 124 1.75 -14.37 -5.24
CA ARG A 124 2.55 -15.56 -5.21
C ARG A 124 3.35 -15.61 -3.92
N GLU A 125 3.92 -14.47 -3.52
CA GLU A 125 4.72 -14.42 -2.31
C GLU A 125 3.87 -14.74 -1.08
N ILE A 126 2.67 -14.20 -1.03
CA ILE A 126 1.79 -14.43 0.11
C ILE A 126 1.36 -15.89 0.19
N VAL A 127 1.05 -16.48 -0.94
CA VAL A 127 0.64 -17.86 -0.95
C VAL A 127 1.79 -18.77 -0.53
N GLU A 128 2.98 -18.48 -1.01
CA GLU A 128 4.13 -19.29 -0.65
C GLU A 128 4.43 -19.20 0.82
N SER A 129 4.26 -18.02 1.37
CA SER A 129 4.48 -17.84 2.79
C SER A 129 3.49 -18.63 3.61
N ALA A 130 2.25 -18.60 3.18
CA ALA A 130 1.21 -19.33 3.89
C ALA A 130 1.50 -20.83 3.85
N ASP A 131 1.97 -21.31 2.72
CA ASP A 131 2.29 -22.70 2.60
C ASP A 131 3.41 -23.09 3.54
N LYS A 132 4.38 -22.22 3.67
CA LYS A 132 5.48 -22.53 4.54
C LYS A 132 5.06 -22.61 5.99
N HIS A 133 4.03 -21.91 6.32
CA HIS A 133 3.58 -21.88 7.70
C HIS A 133 2.66 -23.04 8.02
N THR A 134 2.20 -23.74 7.05
CA THR A 134 1.42 -24.90 7.34
C THR A 134 2.30 -26.13 7.30
#